data_02b47cd0551a26d948c2ff1abf1aea01
#
_entry.id   02b47cd0551a26d948c2ff1abf1aea01
#
_cell.length_a   1.000
_cell.length_b   1.000
_cell.length_c   1.000
_cell.angle_alpha   90.00
_cell.angle_beta   90.00
_cell.angle_gamma   90.00
#
_symmetry.space_group_name_H-M   'P 1'
#
loop_
_entity.id
_entity.type
_entity.pdbx_description
1 polymer ?
#
loop_
_entity_poly.entity_id
_entity_poly.type
_entity_poly.pdbx_seq_one_letter_code
_entity_poly.pdbx_strand_id
1 'polypeptide(L)'
;MNVLEIQRKALPEIKEMLRKEPESISSIEKNENGWTLHCEVLEKKAIPETYDLLKVYEFILDHDAKINSFKVLRKIRRGDVG
;
A
#
# COMPACT_ATOMS: atom_id res chain seq x y z
N MET A 1 -15.35 11.72 2.38
CA MET A 1 -13.89 11.88 2.15
C MET A 1 -13.56 11.68 0.68
N ASN A 2 -12.59 12.42 0.18
CA ASN A 2 -12.09 12.20 -1.17
C ASN A 2 -10.83 11.32 -1.12
N VAL A 3 -10.35 10.92 -2.30
CA VAL A 3 -9.20 10.02 -2.43
C VAL A 3 -7.95 10.57 -1.72
N LEU A 4 -7.72 11.87 -1.83
CA LEU A 4 -6.54 12.49 -1.22
C LEU A 4 -6.59 12.43 0.30
N GLU A 5 -7.77 12.65 0.88
CA GLU A 5 -7.95 12.57 2.33
C GLU A 5 -7.75 11.13 2.83
N ILE A 6 -8.25 10.14 2.08
CA ILE A 6 -8.06 8.74 2.41
C ILE A 6 -6.57 8.41 2.43
N GLN A 7 -5.84 8.85 1.40
CA GLN A 7 -4.41 8.64 1.31
C GLN A 7 -3.67 9.24 2.50
N ARG A 8 -3.97 10.49 2.84
CA ARG A 8 -3.33 11.19 3.95
C ARG A 8 -3.56 10.50 5.29
N LYS A 9 -4.74 9.93 5.49
CA LYS A 9 -5.07 9.24 6.73
C LYS A 9 -4.49 7.84 6.77
N ALA A 10 -4.50 7.13 5.65
CA ALA A 10 -4.07 5.74 5.61
C ALA A 10 -2.55 5.55 5.65
N LEU A 11 -1.79 6.40 4.95
CA LEU A 11 -0.33 6.22 4.85
C LEU A 11 0.38 6.16 6.20
N PRO A 12 0.13 7.07 7.16
CA PRO A 12 0.78 6.98 8.46
C PRO A 12 0.45 5.70 9.20
N GLU A 13 -0.78 5.22 9.11
CA GLU A 13 -1.18 3.97 9.77
C GLU A 13 -0.51 2.76 9.13
N ILE A 14 -0.40 2.75 7.80
CA ILE A 14 0.28 1.69 7.08
C ILE A 14 1.74 1.63 7.50
N LYS A 15 2.40 2.78 7.53
CA LYS A 15 3.80 2.87 7.92
C LYS A 15 4.02 2.33 9.33
N GLU A 16 3.16 2.73 10.26
CA GLU A 16 3.26 2.28 11.65
C GLU A 16 2.97 0.79 11.79
N MET A 17 1.95 0.30 11.10
CA MET A 17 1.54 -1.09 11.16
C MET A 17 2.61 -2.04 10.59
N LEU A 18 3.14 -1.71 9.43
CA LEU A 18 4.12 -2.55 8.74
C LEU A 18 5.56 -2.29 9.19
N ARG A 19 5.80 -1.13 9.79
CA ARG A 19 7.13 -0.64 10.16
C ARG A 19 8.06 -0.59 8.95
N LYS A 20 7.48 -0.26 7.81
CA LYS A 20 8.18 -0.12 6.54
C LYS A 20 7.65 1.09 5.82
N GLU A 21 8.47 1.66 4.94
CA GLU A 21 8.09 2.84 4.19
C GLU A 21 7.21 2.46 3.01
N PRO A 22 5.96 2.95 2.96
CA PRO A 22 5.14 2.78 1.76
C PRO A 22 5.79 3.54 0.62
N GLU A 23 5.95 2.90 -0.53
CA GLU A 23 6.63 3.51 -1.65
C GLU A 23 5.68 4.22 -2.60
N SER A 24 4.58 3.56 -2.92
CA SER A 24 3.58 4.16 -3.79
C SER A 24 2.23 3.52 -3.57
N ILE A 25 1.19 4.28 -3.87
CA ILE A 25 -0.17 3.77 -3.86
C ILE A 25 -0.56 3.53 -5.32
N SER A 26 -0.90 2.30 -5.65
CA SER A 26 -1.26 1.94 -7.01
C SER A 26 -2.76 2.09 -7.31
N SER A 27 -3.60 1.98 -6.30
CA SER A 27 -5.03 2.22 -6.48
C SER A 27 -5.73 2.53 -5.17
N ILE A 28 -6.80 3.31 -5.25
CA ILE A 28 -7.72 3.58 -4.14
C ILE A 28 -9.11 3.54 -4.75
N GLU A 29 -9.95 2.64 -4.26
CA GLU A 29 -11.32 2.50 -4.77
C GLU A 29 -12.32 2.56 -3.63
N LYS A 30 -13.40 3.30 -3.84
CA LYS A 30 -14.50 3.35 -2.89
C LYS A 30 -15.45 2.17 -3.14
N ASN A 31 -15.92 1.57 -2.06
CA ASN A 31 -16.92 0.50 -2.14
C ASN A 31 -17.99 0.73 -1.08
N GLU A 32 -18.96 -0.18 -0.98
CA GLU A 32 -20.09 -0.03 -0.07
C GLU A 32 -19.68 0.06 1.40
N ASN A 33 -18.59 -0.61 1.78
CA ASN A 33 -18.17 -0.72 3.18
C ASN A 33 -17.04 0.22 3.56
N GLY A 34 -16.53 0.98 2.59
CA GLY A 34 -15.41 1.88 2.81
C GLY A 34 -14.54 2.01 1.58
N TRP A 35 -13.26 1.64 1.72
CA TRP A 35 -12.28 1.83 0.66
C TRP A 35 -11.37 0.62 0.55
N THR A 36 -10.88 0.36 -0.65
CA THR A 36 -9.84 -0.63 -0.90
C THR A 36 -8.63 0.10 -1.46
N LEU A 37 -7.48 -0.10 -0.82
CA LEU A 37 -6.25 0.59 -1.19
C LEU A 37 -5.17 -0.43 -1.51
N HIS A 38 -4.50 -0.27 -2.65
CA HIS A 38 -3.34 -1.09 -3.01
C HIS A 38 -2.08 -0.23 -2.88
N CYS A 39 -1.08 -0.78 -2.24
CA CYS A 39 0.13 -0.06 -1.91
C CYS A 39 1.36 -0.93 -2.13
N GLU A 40 2.40 -0.36 -2.72
CA GLU A 40 3.68 -1.02 -2.89
C GLU A 40 4.59 -0.60 -1.74
N VAL A 41 5.21 -1.59 -1.10
CA VAL A 41 6.09 -1.38 0.05
C VAL A 41 7.44 -2.02 -0.25
N LEU A 42 8.51 -1.28 0.04
CA LEU A 42 9.86 -1.82 -0.13
C LEU A 42 10.12 -2.89 0.93
N GLU A 43 10.34 -4.12 0.47
CA GLU A 43 10.64 -5.24 1.36
C GLU A 43 12.14 -5.39 1.60
N LYS A 44 12.93 -5.28 0.54
CA LYS A 44 14.36 -5.45 0.62
C LYS A 44 15.06 -4.63 -0.46
N LYS A 45 16.01 -3.79 -0.05
CA LYS A 45 16.84 -3.04 -0.97
C LYS A 45 17.89 -3.95 -1.59
N ALA A 46 18.24 -3.67 -2.84
CA ALA A 46 19.28 -4.40 -3.56
C ALA A 46 20.15 -3.43 -4.35
N ILE A 47 21.26 -3.95 -4.85
CA ILE A 47 22.18 -3.24 -5.72
C ILE A 47 22.36 -4.09 -6.97
N PRO A 48 21.98 -3.59 -8.16
CA PRO A 48 21.34 -2.30 -8.43
C PRO A 48 19.87 -2.27 -7.98
N GLU A 49 19.31 -1.06 -7.91
CA GLU A 49 17.94 -0.85 -7.44
C GLU A 49 16.87 -1.64 -8.20
N THR A 50 17.14 -1.99 -9.46
CA THR A 50 16.20 -2.78 -10.26
C THR A 50 15.90 -4.14 -9.64
N TYR A 51 16.75 -4.60 -8.72
CA TYR A 51 16.54 -5.86 -8.00
C TYR A 51 15.87 -5.67 -6.65
N ASP A 52 15.50 -4.43 -6.28
CA ASP A 52 14.75 -4.18 -5.05
C ASP A 52 13.50 -5.06 -5.04
N LEU A 53 13.25 -5.69 -3.90
CA LEU A 53 12.08 -6.52 -3.72
C LEU A 53 10.96 -5.70 -3.11
N LEU A 54 9.82 -5.65 -3.80
CA LEU A 54 8.63 -4.94 -3.36
C LEU A 54 7.51 -5.93 -3.08
N LYS A 55 6.68 -5.59 -2.10
CA LYS A 55 5.44 -6.31 -1.83
C LYS A 55 4.28 -5.39 -2.17
N VAL A 56 3.28 -5.95 -2.84
CA VAL A 56 2.03 -5.24 -3.09
C VAL A 56 1.01 -5.70 -2.06
N TYR A 57 0.52 -4.75 -1.27
CA TYR A 57 -0.47 -5.01 -0.23
C TYR A 57 -1.85 -4.51 -0.65
N GLU A 58 -2.87 -5.20 -0.17
CA GLU A 58 -4.23 -4.70 -0.25
C GLU A 58 -4.71 -4.38 1.16
N PHE A 59 -5.17 -3.17 1.38
CA PHE A 59 -5.75 -2.74 2.65
C PHE A 59 -7.24 -2.48 2.46
N ILE A 60 -8.02 -3.02 3.36
CA ILE A 60 -9.46 -2.79 3.41
C ILE A 60 -9.71 -1.78 4.52
N LEU A 61 -10.27 -0.64 4.15
CA LEU A 61 -10.50 0.48 5.06
C LEU A 61 -11.99 0.70 5.26
N ASP A 62 -12.37 1.18 6.45
CA ASP A 62 -13.75 1.61 6.68
C ASP A 62 -13.96 3.02 6.10
N HIS A 63 -15.17 3.58 6.32
CA HIS A 63 -15.51 4.91 5.78
C HIS A 63 -14.66 6.03 6.37
N ASP A 64 -14.06 5.81 7.53
CA ASP A 64 -13.19 6.78 8.20
C ASP A 64 -11.71 6.55 7.88
N ALA A 65 -11.42 5.71 6.91
CA ALA A 65 -10.07 5.36 6.47
C ALA A 65 -9.27 4.57 7.51
N LYS A 66 -9.96 3.90 8.44
CA LYS A 66 -9.28 3.01 9.38
C LYS A 66 -9.11 1.65 8.74
N ILE A 67 -7.95 1.03 8.98
CA ILE A 67 -7.62 -0.26 8.40
C ILE A 67 -8.33 -1.37 9.15
N ASN A 68 -9.20 -2.11 8.43
CA ASN A 68 -9.91 -3.26 8.98
C ASN A 68 -9.11 -4.55 8.78
N SER A 69 -8.48 -4.68 7.63
CA SER A 69 -7.71 -5.88 7.30
C SER A 69 -6.74 -5.56 6.17
N PHE A 70 -5.75 -6.44 6.00
CA PHE A 70 -4.83 -6.32 4.87
C PHE A 70 -4.28 -7.70 4.50
N LYS A 71 -3.75 -7.78 3.29
CA LYS A 71 -3.08 -8.99 2.82
C LYS A 71 -2.04 -8.62 1.78
N VAL A 72 -1.07 -9.52 1.60
CA VAL A 72 -0.08 -9.39 0.54
C VAL A 72 -0.66 -10.01 -0.73
N LEU A 73 -0.71 -9.23 -1.81
CA LEU A 73 -1.20 -9.72 -3.10
C LEU A 73 -0.11 -10.44 -3.87
N ARG A 74 1.10 -9.86 -3.88
CA ARG A 74 2.23 -10.43 -4.60
C ARG A 74 3.53 -9.76 -4.22
N LYS A 75 4.64 -10.39 -4.59
CA LYS A 75 5.98 -9.83 -4.50
C LYS A 75 6.47 -9.57 -5.91
N ILE A 76 7.12 -8.43 -6.11
CA ILE A 76 7.66 -8.05 -7.41
C ILE A 76 9.05 -7.46 -7.22
N ARG A 77 9.86 -7.51 -8.28
CA ARG A 77 11.13 -6.79 -8.32
C ARG A 77 10.91 -5.48 -9.04
N ARG A 78 11.59 -4.43 -8.60
CA ARG A 78 11.40 -3.09 -9.15
C ARG A 78 11.57 -3.07 -10.68
N GLY A 79 12.53 -3.78 -11.21
CA GLY A 79 12.78 -3.85 -12.65
C GLY A 79 11.71 -4.58 -13.45
N ASP A 80 10.83 -5.33 -12.78
CA ASP A 80 9.76 -6.10 -13.42
C ASP A 80 8.44 -5.34 -13.45
N VAL A 81 8.42 -4.14 -12.89
CA VAL A 81 7.26 -3.27 -12.88
C VAL A 81 7.22 -2.52 -14.21
N GLY A 82 6.38 -2.97 -15.09
CA GLY A 82 6.33 -2.33 -16.38
C GLY A 82 4.98 -2.36 -16.98
#